data_7a9f8217aba36f7625a61927557b4dd3
#
_entry.id   7a9f8217aba36f7625a61927557b4dd3
#
_cell.length_a   1.000
_cell.length_b   1.000
_cell.length_c   1.000
_cell.angle_alpha   90.00
_cell.angle_beta   90.00
_cell.angle_gamma   90.00
#
_symmetry.space_group_name_H-M   'P 1'
#
loop_
_entity.id
_entity.type
_entity.pdbx_description
1 polymer ?
#
loop_
_entity_poly.entity_id
_entity_poly.type
_entity_poly.pdbx_seq_one_letter_code
_entity_poly.pdbx_strand_id
1 'polypeptide(L)'
;GTRVFVSGSDSGQVRNAAELARSLSGPWALPFGELELPAAVLAELGRTRRTLVTAESCTGGMISAALTAVPGASNAYLGGAVVYSNRLKHRLLGVPQEILDRFGAVSAECAGAMVDGAAERLGGDCAIAVTGIAGPAGDDTDKPVGLVYIGVRAGEKRSVEEFHFRGDRNAV
;
A
#
# COMPACT_ATOMS: atom_id res chain seq x y z
N GLY A 1 1.94 -2.46 -13.25
CA GLY A 1 3.41 -2.26 -13.23
C GLY A 1 4.04 -2.73 -14.54
N THR A 2 5.22 -2.21 -14.86
CA THR A 2 5.97 -2.60 -16.05
C THR A 2 6.98 -3.68 -15.69
N ARG A 3 6.98 -4.78 -16.41
CA ARG A 3 8.00 -5.83 -16.29
C ARG A 3 9.04 -5.63 -17.40
N VAL A 4 10.32 -5.64 -17.02
CA VAL A 4 11.43 -5.59 -17.96
C VAL A 4 12.13 -6.94 -17.95
N PHE A 5 12.16 -7.61 -19.10
CA PHE A 5 12.86 -8.86 -19.29
C PHE A 5 14.22 -8.59 -19.93
N VAL A 6 15.28 -9.10 -19.33
CA VAL A 6 16.63 -9.05 -19.87
C VAL A 6 17.08 -10.48 -20.14
N SER A 7 17.40 -10.80 -21.38
CA SER A 7 17.84 -12.15 -21.78
C SER A 7 19.06 -12.07 -22.71
N GLY A 8 19.87 -13.11 -22.71
CA GLY A 8 21.05 -13.23 -23.57
C GLY A 8 21.81 -14.51 -23.26
N SER A 9 22.80 -14.83 -24.09
CA SER A 9 23.65 -16.01 -23.92
C SER A 9 24.80 -15.85 -22.92
N ASP A 10 25.17 -14.61 -22.59
CA ASP A 10 26.18 -14.25 -21.60
C ASP A 10 25.55 -13.79 -20.30
N SER A 11 25.72 -14.58 -19.24
CA SER A 11 25.14 -14.31 -17.93
C SER A 11 25.66 -13.03 -17.25
N GLY A 12 26.92 -12.64 -17.55
CA GLY A 12 27.51 -11.40 -17.02
C GLY A 12 26.90 -10.17 -17.68
N GLN A 13 26.75 -10.20 -19.01
CA GLN A 13 26.10 -9.11 -19.74
C GLN A 13 24.63 -8.97 -19.38
N VAL A 14 23.91 -10.08 -19.22
CA VAL A 14 22.51 -10.09 -18.75
C VAL A 14 22.39 -9.45 -17.38
N ARG A 15 23.26 -9.80 -16.43
CA ARG A 15 23.26 -9.22 -15.09
C ARG A 15 23.53 -7.71 -15.12
N ASN A 16 24.56 -7.28 -15.84
CA ASN A 16 24.92 -5.86 -15.97
C ASN A 16 23.79 -5.03 -16.59
N ALA A 17 23.15 -5.55 -17.65
CA ALA A 17 22.01 -4.89 -18.28
C ALA A 17 20.80 -4.81 -17.35
N ALA A 18 20.54 -5.84 -16.56
CA ALA A 18 19.47 -5.85 -15.58
C ALA A 18 19.74 -4.87 -14.41
N GLU A 19 21.00 -4.76 -13.94
CA GLU A 19 21.39 -3.76 -12.94
C GLU A 19 21.26 -2.33 -13.47
N LEU A 20 21.63 -2.09 -14.72
CA LEU A 20 21.44 -0.79 -15.37
C LEU A 20 19.93 -0.45 -15.46
N ALA A 21 19.11 -1.37 -15.93
CA ALA A 21 17.65 -1.18 -16.00
C ALA A 21 17.07 -0.84 -14.60
N ARG A 22 17.52 -1.54 -13.56
CA ARG A 22 17.12 -1.27 -12.18
C ARG A 22 17.56 0.12 -11.72
N SER A 23 18.78 0.55 -12.00
CA SER A 23 19.29 1.86 -11.61
C SER A 23 18.52 3.00 -12.28
N LEU A 24 18.07 2.80 -13.52
CA LEU A 24 17.26 3.76 -14.28
C LEU A 24 15.80 3.80 -13.81
N SER A 25 15.31 2.71 -13.21
CA SER A 25 13.94 2.62 -12.68
C SER A 25 13.80 3.27 -11.29
N GLY A 26 14.89 3.66 -10.66
CA GLY A 26 14.89 4.34 -9.37
C GLY A 26 14.33 3.50 -8.20
N PRO A 27 13.72 4.14 -7.19
CA PRO A 27 13.27 3.47 -5.96
C PRO A 27 12.12 2.48 -6.17
N TRP A 28 11.47 2.50 -7.33
CA TRP A 28 10.35 1.62 -7.67
C TRP A 28 10.78 0.28 -8.30
N ALA A 29 12.08 0.05 -8.50
CA ALA A 29 12.58 -1.20 -9.03
C ALA A 29 12.59 -2.29 -7.97
N LEU A 30 11.91 -3.41 -8.23
CA LEU A 30 11.97 -4.60 -7.39
C LEU A 30 13.33 -5.31 -7.53
N PRO A 31 13.76 -6.09 -6.54
CA PRO A 31 14.93 -6.96 -6.65
C PRO A 31 14.83 -7.93 -7.82
N PHE A 32 15.97 -8.38 -8.36
CA PHE A 32 15.99 -9.39 -9.39
C PHE A 32 15.40 -10.72 -8.91
N GLY A 33 14.61 -11.35 -9.77
CA GLY A 33 13.97 -12.63 -9.49
C GLY A 33 12.61 -12.51 -8.80
N GLU A 34 12.25 -11.35 -8.26
CA GLU A 34 10.91 -11.11 -7.73
C GLU A 34 9.97 -10.73 -8.87
N LEU A 35 8.98 -11.56 -9.11
CA LEU A 35 8.04 -11.38 -10.21
C LEU A 35 6.85 -10.49 -9.86
N GLU A 36 6.49 -10.45 -8.56
CA GLU A 36 5.30 -9.75 -8.07
C GLU A 36 5.62 -8.96 -6.81
N LEU A 37 5.11 -7.72 -6.74
CA LEU A 37 5.32 -6.84 -5.59
C LEU A 37 4.87 -7.45 -4.24
N PRO A 38 3.73 -8.14 -4.13
CA PRO A 38 3.34 -8.76 -2.85
C PRO A 38 4.35 -9.80 -2.36
N ALA A 39 4.90 -10.61 -3.26
CA ALA A 39 5.91 -11.62 -2.91
C ALA A 39 7.21 -10.96 -2.42
N ALA A 40 7.67 -9.88 -3.10
CA ALA A 40 8.85 -9.14 -2.69
C ALA A 40 8.69 -8.51 -1.29
N VAL A 41 7.51 -7.92 -1.02
CA VAL A 41 7.19 -7.35 0.30
C VAL A 41 7.22 -8.42 1.37
N LEU A 42 6.56 -9.56 1.15
CA LEU A 42 6.52 -10.65 2.12
C LEU A 42 7.90 -11.28 2.37
N ALA A 43 8.72 -11.42 1.31
CA ALA A 43 10.10 -11.89 1.44
C ALA A 43 10.95 -10.97 2.32
N GLU A 44 10.85 -9.65 2.13
CA GLU A 44 11.57 -8.66 2.93
C GLU A 44 11.09 -8.62 4.38
N LEU A 45 9.79 -8.72 4.62
CA LEU A 45 9.21 -8.83 5.96
C LEU A 45 9.74 -10.10 6.66
N GLY A 46 9.77 -11.23 5.97
CA GLY A 46 10.32 -12.49 6.49
C GLY A 46 11.81 -12.37 6.83
N ARG A 47 12.61 -11.74 5.93
CA ARG A 47 14.03 -11.48 6.15
C ARG A 47 14.30 -10.62 7.38
N THR A 48 13.45 -9.63 7.62
CA THR A 48 13.56 -8.69 8.76
C THR A 48 12.79 -9.13 9.99
N ARG A 49 12.10 -10.28 9.94
CA ARG A 49 11.24 -10.82 11.00
C ARG A 49 10.19 -9.82 11.47
N ARG A 50 9.60 -9.10 10.52
CA ARG A 50 8.54 -8.11 10.78
C ARG A 50 7.21 -8.60 10.25
N THR A 51 6.16 -8.11 10.87
CA THR A 51 4.77 -8.39 10.50
C THR A 51 4.12 -7.16 9.84
N LEU A 52 3.11 -7.41 9.00
CA LEU A 52 2.37 -6.39 8.28
C LEU A 52 0.87 -6.50 8.55
N VAL A 53 0.23 -5.36 8.71
CA VAL A 53 -1.23 -5.20 8.70
C VAL A 53 -1.67 -4.17 7.67
N THR A 54 -2.93 -4.26 7.21
CA THR A 54 -3.49 -3.30 6.25
C THR A 54 -4.77 -2.65 6.75
N ALA A 55 -5.00 -1.39 6.34
CA ALA A 55 -6.25 -0.67 6.53
C ALA A 55 -6.73 -0.10 5.19
N GLU A 56 -7.79 -0.66 4.65
CA GLU A 56 -8.24 -0.40 3.30
C GLU A 56 -9.57 0.32 3.26
N SER A 57 -9.67 1.38 2.45
CA SER A 57 -10.92 2.08 2.17
C SER A 57 -11.30 1.91 0.70
N CYS A 58 -10.82 2.76 -0.21
CA CYS A 58 -11.18 2.68 -1.63
C CYS A 58 -10.74 1.38 -2.31
N THR A 59 -9.68 0.74 -1.85
CA THR A 59 -9.18 -0.54 -2.35
C THR A 59 -10.03 -1.75 -1.97
N GLY A 60 -10.93 -1.61 -0.97
CA GLY A 60 -11.93 -2.63 -0.64
C GLY A 60 -11.42 -4.02 -0.26
N GLY A 61 -10.14 -4.16 0.11
CA GLY A 61 -9.50 -5.45 0.44
C GLY A 61 -8.57 -5.99 -0.65
N MET A 62 -8.34 -5.24 -1.74
CA MET A 62 -7.48 -5.69 -2.84
C MET A 62 -6.01 -5.86 -2.43
N ILE A 63 -5.50 -5.03 -1.52
CA ILE A 63 -4.12 -5.18 -1.01
C ILE A 63 -4.02 -6.46 -0.18
N SER A 64 -4.96 -6.69 0.72
CA SER A 64 -5.06 -7.92 1.52
C SER A 64 -5.17 -9.16 0.61
N ALA A 65 -6.01 -9.11 -0.41
CA ALA A 65 -6.18 -10.19 -1.36
C ALA A 65 -4.88 -10.48 -2.15
N ALA A 66 -4.17 -9.44 -2.60
CA ALA A 66 -2.90 -9.61 -3.30
C ALA A 66 -1.81 -10.22 -2.40
N LEU A 67 -1.73 -9.83 -1.13
CA LEU A 67 -0.79 -10.41 -0.17
C LEU A 67 -1.12 -11.86 0.14
N THR A 68 -2.39 -12.17 0.41
CA THR A 68 -2.84 -13.53 0.76
C THR A 68 -2.81 -14.51 -0.42
N ALA A 69 -2.76 -14.02 -1.65
CA ALA A 69 -2.54 -14.86 -2.84
C ALA A 69 -1.13 -15.48 -2.90
N VAL A 70 -0.17 -14.95 -2.13
CA VAL A 70 1.20 -15.49 -2.08
C VAL A 70 1.28 -16.64 -1.07
N PRO A 71 1.73 -17.84 -1.48
CA PRO A 71 1.92 -18.96 -0.55
C PRO A 71 2.84 -18.58 0.60
N GLY A 72 2.44 -18.90 1.83
CA GLY A 72 3.20 -18.58 3.04
C GLY A 72 3.02 -17.14 3.55
N ALA A 73 2.11 -16.35 2.99
CA ALA A 73 1.83 -14.99 3.42
C ALA A 73 1.58 -14.86 4.93
N SER A 74 0.95 -15.86 5.57
CA SER A 74 0.65 -15.87 7.01
C SER A 74 1.88 -15.82 7.92
N ASN A 75 3.08 -16.06 7.39
CA ASN A 75 4.31 -15.93 8.17
C ASN A 75 4.66 -14.45 8.48
N ALA A 76 4.12 -13.49 7.71
CA ALA A 76 4.43 -12.08 7.85
C ALA A 76 3.18 -11.18 7.79
N TYR A 77 2.13 -11.56 7.07
CA TYR A 77 0.90 -10.79 6.99
C TYR A 77 -0.11 -11.26 8.03
N LEU A 78 -0.43 -10.42 9.02
CA LEU A 78 -1.36 -10.75 10.11
C LEU A 78 -2.82 -10.62 9.71
N GLY A 79 -3.11 -9.72 8.76
CA GLY A 79 -4.47 -9.42 8.32
C GLY A 79 -4.69 -7.94 8.06
N GLY A 80 -5.94 -7.58 7.81
CA GLY A 80 -6.31 -6.19 7.54
C GLY A 80 -7.78 -5.89 7.85
N ALA A 81 -8.10 -4.60 7.88
CA ALA A 81 -9.43 -4.10 8.07
C ALA A 81 -9.90 -3.32 6.85
N VAL A 82 -11.05 -3.68 6.29
CA VAL A 82 -11.75 -2.87 5.30
C VAL A 82 -12.65 -1.88 6.02
N VAL A 83 -12.22 -0.62 6.09
CA VAL A 83 -12.86 0.47 6.83
C VAL A 83 -13.48 1.50 5.87
N TYR A 84 -14.43 1.03 5.07
CA TYR A 84 -14.99 1.81 3.96
C TYR A 84 -15.79 3.04 4.44
N SER A 85 -16.47 2.98 5.58
CA SER A 85 -17.21 4.10 6.16
C SER A 85 -16.39 4.85 7.21
N ASN A 86 -16.68 6.16 7.40
CA ASN A 86 -16.08 6.98 8.46
C ASN A 86 -16.31 6.37 9.85
N ARG A 87 -17.51 5.82 10.09
CA ARG A 87 -17.83 5.11 11.33
C ARG A 87 -16.86 3.95 11.59
N LEU A 88 -16.49 3.15 10.59
CA LEU A 88 -15.54 2.06 10.77
C LEU A 88 -14.10 2.56 10.91
N LYS A 89 -13.71 3.61 10.21
CA LYS A 89 -12.40 4.26 10.43
C LYS A 89 -12.26 4.69 11.90
N HIS A 90 -13.27 5.32 12.45
CA HIS A 90 -13.28 5.73 13.85
C HIS A 90 -13.30 4.52 14.81
N ARG A 91 -14.24 3.59 14.65
CA ARG A 91 -14.45 2.49 15.61
C ARG A 91 -13.33 1.45 15.61
N LEU A 92 -12.87 1.04 14.44
CA LEU A 92 -11.89 -0.04 14.31
C LEU A 92 -10.45 0.47 14.41
N LEU A 93 -10.16 1.60 13.77
CA LEU A 93 -8.79 2.13 13.74
C LEU A 93 -8.57 3.30 14.71
N GLY A 94 -9.63 3.82 15.34
CA GLY A 94 -9.52 4.95 16.25
C GLY A 94 -9.20 6.28 15.55
N VAL A 95 -9.47 6.41 14.27
CA VAL A 95 -9.33 7.69 13.58
C VAL A 95 -10.17 8.74 14.35
N PRO A 96 -9.57 9.84 14.82
CA PRO A 96 -10.30 10.88 15.54
C PRO A 96 -11.45 11.45 14.72
N GLN A 97 -12.62 11.60 15.33
CA GLN A 97 -13.79 12.18 14.65
C GLN A 97 -13.49 13.58 14.12
N GLU A 98 -12.71 14.36 14.86
CA GLU A 98 -12.26 15.69 14.45
C GLU A 98 -11.48 15.69 13.12
N ILE A 99 -10.66 14.68 12.88
CA ILE A 99 -9.95 14.53 11.60
C ILE A 99 -10.95 14.31 10.47
N LEU A 100 -11.93 13.41 10.68
CA LEU A 100 -12.95 13.12 9.68
C LEU A 100 -13.84 14.32 9.38
N ASP A 101 -14.19 15.12 10.41
CA ASP A 101 -15.04 16.30 10.25
C ASP A 101 -14.31 17.47 9.60
N ARG A 102 -13.03 17.68 9.91
CA ARG A 102 -12.24 18.82 9.43
C ARG A 102 -11.60 18.59 8.07
N PHE A 103 -11.01 17.42 7.85
CA PHE A 103 -10.21 17.11 6.66
C PHE A 103 -10.90 16.13 5.72
N GLY A 104 -11.93 15.44 6.21
CA GLY A 104 -12.64 14.40 5.47
C GLY A 104 -11.90 13.07 5.46
N ALA A 105 -12.57 12.05 4.92
CA ALA A 105 -12.04 10.68 4.84
C ALA A 105 -10.85 10.56 3.87
N VAL A 106 -10.80 11.39 2.84
CA VAL A 106 -9.76 11.38 1.81
C VAL A 106 -8.82 12.55 2.07
N SER A 107 -7.84 12.33 2.94
CA SER A 107 -6.86 13.34 3.35
C SER A 107 -5.59 12.68 3.90
N ALA A 108 -4.49 13.41 3.91
CA ALA A 108 -3.23 12.95 4.49
C ALA A 108 -3.39 12.68 5.99
N GLU A 109 -4.15 13.51 6.70
CA GLU A 109 -4.43 13.39 8.13
C GLU A 109 -5.21 12.10 8.42
N CYS A 110 -6.23 11.80 7.60
CA CYS A 110 -7.00 10.56 7.75
C CYS A 110 -6.16 9.33 7.45
N ALA A 111 -5.37 9.33 6.35
CA ALA A 111 -4.47 8.22 6.02
C ALA A 111 -3.41 8.00 7.11
N GLY A 112 -2.87 9.08 7.69
CA GLY A 112 -1.94 9.03 8.81
C GLY A 112 -2.56 8.42 10.06
N ALA A 113 -3.78 8.86 10.43
CA ALA A 113 -4.49 8.29 11.57
C ALA A 113 -4.91 6.82 11.32
N MET A 114 -5.27 6.47 10.09
CA MET A 114 -5.60 5.09 9.71
C MET A 114 -4.39 4.16 9.84
N VAL A 115 -3.22 4.56 9.38
CA VAL A 115 -2.02 3.71 9.42
C VAL A 115 -1.50 3.54 10.85
N ASP A 116 -1.55 4.59 11.67
CA ASP A 116 -1.20 4.49 13.09
C ASP A 116 -2.18 3.56 13.81
N GLY A 117 -3.47 3.79 13.62
CA GLY A 117 -4.51 2.95 14.22
C GLY A 117 -4.44 1.48 13.77
N ALA A 118 -4.07 1.22 12.51
CA ALA A 118 -3.86 -0.15 12.02
C ALA A 118 -2.69 -0.82 12.75
N ALA A 119 -1.53 -0.17 12.81
CA ALA A 119 -0.36 -0.71 13.51
C ALA A 119 -0.67 -1.01 14.99
N GLU A 120 -1.31 -0.07 15.68
CA GLU A 120 -1.58 -0.17 17.12
C GLU A 120 -2.67 -1.20 17.46
N ARG A 121 -3.76 -1.22 16.70
CA ARG A 121 -4.95 -2.03 17.04
C ARG A 121 -4.94 -3.42 16.42
N LEU A 122 -4.27 -3.59 15.27
CA LEU A 122 -4.09 -4.88 14.63
C LEU A 122 -2.74 -5.53 14.95
N GLY A 123 -1.82 -4.82 15.59
CA GLY A 123 -0.60 -5.35 16.20
C GLY A 123 0.51 -5.69 15.20
N GLY A 124 0.60 -5.00 14.06
CA GLY A 124 1.68 -5.21 13.09
C GLY A 124 2.90 -4.30 13.34
N ASP A 125 4.11 -4.82 13.12
CA ASP A 125 5.35 -4.02 13.13
C ASP A 125 5.37 -2.99 11.99
N CYS A 126 4.70 -3.34 10.89
CA CYS A 126 4.47 -2.49 9.74
C CYS A 126 2.97 -2.39 9.46
N ALA A 127 2.55 -1.26 8.91
CA ALA A 127 1.17 -1.04 8.48
C ALA A 127 1.12 -0.28 7.15
N ILE A 128 0.10 -0.57 6.34
CA ILE A 128 -0.25 0.20 5.15
C ILE A 128 -1.72 0.62 5.30
N ALA A 129 -2.00 1.90 5.05
CA ALA A 129 -3.37 2.41 5.01
C ALA A 129 -3.62 3.13 3.68
N VAL A 130 -4.81 2.93 3.10
CA VAL A 130 -5.20 3.58 1.84
C VAL A 130 -6.59 4.18 1.97
N THR A 131 -6.71 5.45 1.59
CA THR A 131 -7.99 6.15 1.43
C THR A 131 -7.97 7.00 0.17
N GLY A 132 -9.08 7.08 -0.57
CA GLY A 132 -9.11 7.78 -1.85
C GLY A 132 -10.48 7.76 -2.51
N ILE A 133 -10.55 8.42 -3.67
CA ILE A 133 -11.74 8.51 -4.53
C ILE A 133 -11.48 7.72 -5.81
N ALA A 134 -11.97 6.48 -5.85
CA ALA A 134 -11.75 5.59 -6.99
C ALA A 134 -12.69 5.87 -8.20
N GLY A 135 -13.74 6.68 -7.99
CA GLY A 135 -14.70 7.01 -9.07
C GLY A 135 -15.79 5.93 -9.27
N PRO A 136 -16.61 6.03 -10.33
CA PRO A 136 -16.58 7.04 -11.39
C PRO A 136 -17.09 8.43 -10.95
N ALA A 137 -17.94 8.52 -9.94
CA ALA A 137 -18.37 9.78 -9.32
C ALA A 137 -17.36 10.21 -8.25
N GLY A 138 -17.21 11.52 -8.06
CA GLY A 138 -16.53 12.08 -6.89
C GLY A 138 -17.27 11.75 -5.59
N ASP A 139 -16.71 12.16 -4.48
CA ASP A 139 -17.43 12.30 -3.22
C ASP A 139 -18.15 13.66 -3.16
N ASP A 140 -18.81 13.97 -2.05
CA ASP A 140 -19.51 15.25 -1.85
C ASP A 140 -18.55 16.44 -1.61
N THR A 141 -17.28 16.29 -2.02
CA THR A 141 -16.24 17.33 -1.91
C THR A 141 -15.70 17.71 -3.30
N ASP A 142 -14.93 18.81 -3.37
CA ASP A 142 -14.27 19.26 -4.61
C ASP A 142 -13.01 18.42 -4.96
N LYS A 143 -12.76 17.31 -4.25
CA LYS A 143 -11.59 16.46 -4.47
C LYS A 143 -11.76 15.61 -5.75
N PRO A 144 -10.71 15.51 -6.59
CA PRO A 144 -10.84 14.82 -7.86
C PRO A 144 -10.89 13.30 -7.71
N VAL A 145 -11.58 12.65 -8.65
CA VAL A 145 -11.47 11.19 -8.84
C VAL A 145 -10.02 10.84 -9.17
N GLY A 146 -9.52 9.76 -8.58
CA GLY A 146 -8.13 9.32 -8.69
C GLY A 146 -7.22 9.84 -7.58
N LEU A 147 -7.68 10.78 -6.74
CA LEU A 147 -6.94 11.21 -5.56
C LEU A 147 -6.91 10.08 -4.51
N VAL A 148 -5.71 9.67 -4.14
CA VAL A 148 -5.47 8.61 -3.15
C VAL A 148 -4.35 9.01 -2.21
N TYR A 149 -4.55 8.84 -0.92
CA TYR A 149 -3.52 8.95 0.11
C TYR A 149 -3.13 7.56 0.59
N ILE A 150 -1.83 7.29 0.61
CA ILE A 150 -1.25 6.05 1.11
C ILE A 150 -0.36 6.36 2.31
N GLY A 151 -0.74 5.83 3.47
CA GLY A 151 0.06 5.87 4.69
C GLY A 151 0.85 4.58 4.85
N VAL A 152 2.12 4.70 5.21
CA VAL A 152 2.99 3.57 5.54
C VAL A 152 3.64 3.83 6.89
N ARG A 153 3.65 2.82 7.75
CA ARG A 153 4.36 2.84 9.03
C ARG A 153 5.26 1.59 9.14
N ALA A 154 6.49 1.79 9.62
CA ALA A 154 7.44 0.73 9.91
C ALA A 154 8.19 1.07 11.22
N GLY A 155 7.77 0.44 12.33
CA GLY A 155 8.17 0.82 13.67
C GLY A 155 7.77 2.27 13.96
N GLU A 156 8.74 3.11 14.35
CA GLU A 156 8.51 4.53 14.66
C GLU A 156 8.45 5.44 13.40
N LYS A 157 8.86 4.94 12.24
CA LYS A 157 8.84 5.73 11.01
C LYS A 157 7.49 5.66 10.34
N ARG A 158 6.93 6.83 10.01
CA ARG A 158 5.69 6.99 9.26
C ARG A 158 5.87 7.93 8.09
N SER A 159 5.28 7.60 6.94
CA SER A 159 5.09 8.50 5.81
C SER A 159 3.65 8.45 5.33
N VAL A 160 3.19 9.54 4.74
CA VAL A 160 1.93 9.61 4.00
C VAL A 160 2.23 10.32 2.69
N GLU A 161 1.82 9.70 1.58
CA GLU A 161 2.02 10.24 0.24
C GLU A 161 0.68 10.42 -0.47
N GLU A 162 0.60 11.47 -1.29
CA GLU A 162 -0.54 11.79 -2.14
C GLU A 162 -0.27 11.31 -3.55
N PHE A 163 -1.26 10.65 -4.15
CA PHE A 163 -1.21 10.15 -5.53
C PHE A 163 -2.42 10.61 -6.32
N HIS A 164 -2.23 10.82 -7.62
CA HIS A 164 -3.28 11.10 -8.59
C HIS A 164 -3.25 10.03 -9.67
N PHE A 165 -4.05 8.99 -9.48
CA PHE A 165 -4.17 7.90 -10.45
C PHE A 165 -5.12 8.30 -11.59
N ARG A 166 -4.88 7.73 -12.78
CA ARG A 166 -5.74 7.90 -13.96
C ARG A 166 -6.38 6.56 -14.30
N GLY A 167 -7.60 6.61 -14.82
CA GLY A 167 -8.31 5.44 -15.26
C GLY A 167 -9.68 5.29 -14.60
N ASP A 168 -10.23 4.09 -14.71
CA ASP A 168 -11.45 3.71 -14.03
C ASP A 168 -11.18 3.25 -12.58
N ARG A 169 -12.26 2.91 -11.88
CA ARG A 169 -12.21 2.46 -10.49
C ARG A 169 -11.24 1.29 -10.23
N ASN A 170 -11.04 0.42 -11.21
CA ASN A 170 -10.16 -0.74 -11.06
C ASN A 170 -8.68 -0.37 -11.29
N ALA A 171 -8.43 0.77 -11.95
CA ALA A 171 -7.08 1.28 -12.20
C ALA A 171 -6.58 2.21 -11.07
N VAL A 172 -7.51 2.84 -10.34
CA VAL A 172 -7.26 3.68 -9.15
C VAL A 172 -7.10 2.81 -7.91
#